data_42d3007e6bf67fc1ccb0dfc581541ff0
#
_entry.id   42d3007e6bf67fc1ccb0dfc581541ff0
#
_cell.length_a   1.000
_cell.length_b   1.000
_cell.length_c   1.000
_cell.angle_alpha   90.00
_cell.angle_beta   90.00
_cell.angle_gamma   90.00
#
_symmetry.space_group_name_H-M   'P 1'
#
loop_
_entity.id
_entity.type
_entity.pdbx_description
1 polymer ?
#
loop_
_entity_poly.entity_id
_entity_poly.type
_entity_poly.pdbx_seq_one_letter_code
_entity_poly.pdbx_strand_id
1 'polypeptide(L)'
;MNKMNGFPQKQFKNNIIYIMKKIFCLIVILGISLTLFGQKKDKLPIPIGEELAKINADLDSILKEAYHLYLSEKINWWASDDYMERGIYPPAKGSYVMFEDSLAKVLFVADNDLCVYEERYHLASKTTDYLTERRALSETEKQFCDRQVRLMGKLTESGMQVYAYPEDQASFNIDVIRINDSITRIYLILGALANNLIPFGNDFSFDFDNNDSLIASREYHHSYIPISWENSQTIEHVTHSHTKDNPYITPTDICTFVLYGYELYGIQNLSVYSSALHQYFLFNPKDWNCLKLKKVDSKRDNNDTTEKTLF
;
A
#
# COMPACT_ATOMS: atom_id res chain seq x y z
N MET A 1 -30.13 -38.83 9.87
CA MET A 1 -29.80 -37.96 10.99
C MET A 1 -28.40 -38.32 11.48
N ASN A 2 -27.36 -37.68 10.96
CA ASN A 2 -25.96 -37.90 11.38
C ASN A 2 -25.55 -36.74 12.26
N LYS A 3 -25.19 -37.05 13.52
CA LYS A 3 -24.65 -36.12 14.50
C LYS A 3 -23.23 -35.75 14.08
N MET A 4 -22.99 -34.49 13.77
CA MET A 4 -21.64 -33.93 13.63
C MET A 4 -21.01 -33.77 15.02
N ASN A 5 -19.89 -34.46 15.22
CA ASN A 5 -19.10 -34.43 16.45
C ASN A 5 -18.45 -33.04 16.61
N GLY A 6 -18.66 -32.44 17.77
CA GLY A 6 -18.09 -31.14 18.13
C GLY A 6 -16.57 -31.22 18.30
N PHE A 7 -15.87 -30.30 17.69
CA PHE A 7 -14.45 -30.03 17.91
C PHE A 7 -14.21 -29.53 19.35
N PRO A 8 -13.14 -29.91 20.02
CA PRO A 8 -12.89 -29.56 21.42
C PRO A 8 -12.42 -28.10 21.56
N GLN A 9 -13.36 -27.18 21.73
CA GLN A 9 -13.12 -25.76 22.03
C GLN A 9 -12.21 -25.50 23.26
N LYS A 10 -12.07 -26.48 24.15
CA LYS A 10 -11.27 -26.35 25.37
C LYS A 10 -9.76 -26.40 25.13
N GLN A 11 -9.31 -27.12 24.12
CA GLN A 11 -7.89 -27.22 23.78
C GLN A 11 -7.37 -25.99 23.06
N PHE A 12 -8.22 -25.34 22.26
CA PHE A 12 -7.89 -24.11 21.54
C PHE A 12 -7.71 -22.91 22.49
N LYS A 13 -8.59 -22.77 23.50
CA LYS A 13 -8.45 -21.72 24.54
C LYS A 13 -7.16 -21.84 25.36
N ASN A 14 -6.75 -23.05 25.71
CA ASN A 14 -5.54 -23.26 26.50
C ASN A 14 -4.25 -22.93 25.69
N ASN A 15 -4.24 -23.19 24.40
CA ASN A 15 -3.11 -22.83 23.53
C ASN A 15 -2.98 -21.31 23.33
N ILE A 16 -4.11 -20.62 23.18
CA ILE A 16 -4.11 -19.14 23.05
C ILE A 16 -3.60 -18.48 24.34
N ILE A 17 -4.05 -18.95 25.51
CA ILE A 17 -3.60 -18.41 26.81
C ILE A 17 -2.09 -18.66 27.01
N TYR A 18 -1.58 -19.80 26.57
CA TYR A 18 -0.16 -20.13 26.67
C TYR A 18 0.70 -19.26 25.74
N ILE A 19 0.24 -19.02 24.51
CA ILE A 19 0.90 -18.14 23.55
C ILE A 19 0.87 -16.69 24.04
N MET A 20 -0.27 -16.19 24.54
CA MET A 20 -0.38 -14.85 25.11
C MET A 20 0.54 -14.64 26.32
N LYS A 21 0.70 -15.65 27.19
CA LYS A 21 1.65 -15.57 28.32
C LYS A 21 3.10 -15.50 27.86
N LYS A 22 3.48 -16.23 26.80
CA LYS A 22 4.83 -16.15 26.23
C LYS A 22 5.10 -14.79 25.58
N ILE A 23 4.13 -14.25 24.84
CA ILE A 23 4.23 -12.92 24.21
C ILE A 23 4.32 -11.83 25.30
N PHE A 24 3.51 -11.93 26.37
CA PHE A 24 3.57 -10.98 27.48
C PHE A 24 4.91 -11.02 28.22
N CYS A 25 5.50 -12.21 28.46
CA CYS A 25 6.85 -12.33 29.01
C CYS A 25 7.92 -11.75 28.09
N LEU A 26 7.81 -11.92 26.75
CA LEU A 26 8.74 -11.34 25.79
C LEU A 26 8.67 -9.80 25.78
N ILE A 27 7.46 -9.23 25.85
CA ILE A 27 7.24 -7.79 25.91
C ILE A 27 7.80 -7.19 27.20
N VAL A 28 7.65 -7.87 28.34
CA VAL A 28 8.20 -7.44 29.63
C VAL A 28 9.74 -7.50 29.61
N ILE A 29 10.35 -8.52 29.00
CA ILE A 29 11.81 -8.65 28.89
C ILE A 29 12.36 -7.59 27.92
N LEU A 30 11.72 -7.29 26.80
CA LEU A 30 12.07 -6.19 25.92
C LEU A 30 11.91 -4.81 26.60
N GLY A 31 10.84 -4.62 27.40
CA GLY A 31 10.62 -3.38 28.13
C GLY A 31 11.69 -3.09 29.19
N ILE A 32 12.23 -4.13 29.83
CA ILE A 32 13.29 -3.99 30.85
C ILE A 32 14.68 -3.74 30.21
N SER A 33 14.93 -4.30 29.01
CA SER A 33 16.20 -4.06 28.30
C SER A 33 16.29 -2.65 27.69
N LEU A 34 15.17 -2.00 27.41
CA LEU A 34 15.12 -0.63 26.89
C LEU A 34 15.38 0.46 27.97
N THR A 35 15.26 0.12 29.26
CA THR A 35 15.49 1.07 30.36
C THR A 35 16.94 1.14 30.83
N LEU A 36 17.82 0.24 30.40
CA LEU A 36 19.22 0.18 30.85
C LEU A 36 20.24 0.84 29.92
N PHE A 37 19.87 1.25 28.72
CA PHE A 37 20.73 2.06 27.85
C PHE A 37 20.29 3.52 27.91
N GLY A 38 20.76 4.23 28.91
CA GLY A 38 20.80 5.70 28.92
C GLY A 38 21.81 6.19 27.86
N GLN A 39 21.49 6.00 26.57
CA GLN A 39 22.21 6.67 25.50
C GLN A 39 21.95 8.17 25.64
N LYS A 40 23.01 8.97 25.81
CA LYS A 40 22.97 10.39 25.50
C LYS A 40 22.29 10.51 24.13
N LYS A 41 21.09 11.07 24.09
CA LYS A 41 20.44 11.43 22.84
C LYS A 41 21.29 12.52 22.20
N ASP A 42 22.21 12.14 21.34
CA ASP A 42 22.80 13.08 20.42
C ASP A 42 21.65 13.64 19.60
N LYS A 43 21.34 14.93 19.82
CA LYS A 43 20.34 15.63 19.01
C LYS A 43 20.93 15.74 17.62
N LEU A 44 20.51 14.85 16.71
CA LEU A 44 20.87 15.02 15.31
C LEU A 44 20.39 16.39 14.84
N PRO A 45 21.22 17.13 14.12
CA PRO A 45 20.86 18.43 13.60
C PRO A 45 19.64 18.29 12.68
N ILE A 46 18.73 19.26 12.72
CA ILE A 46 17.65 19.36 11.75
C ILE A 46 18.31 19.61 10.40
N PRO A 47 17.89 18.87 9.34
CA PRO A 47 18.35 19.18 8.00
C PRO A 47 18.11 20.65 7.66
N ILE A 48 19.10 21.36 7.16
CA ILE A 48 19.02 22.77 6.78
C ILE A 48 19.64 22.97 5.39
N GLY A 49 19.24 24.04 4.70
CA GLY A 49 19.83 24.42 3.44
C GLY A 49 19.62 23.37 2.33
N GLU A 50 20.72 22.95 1.69
CA GLU A 50 20.68 22.02 0.56
C GLU A 50 20.14 20.64 0.94
N GLU A 51 20.42 20.14 2.13
CA GLU A 51 19.90 18.86 2.61
C GLU A 51 18.37 18.89 2.74
N LEU A 52 17.81 19.94 3.34
CA LEU A 52 16.36 20.12 3.43
C LEU A 52 15.71 20.27 2.05
N ALA A 53 16.35 21.01 1.14
CA ALA A 53 15.86 21.17 -0.23
C ALA A 53 15.82 19.82 -0.97
N LYS A 54 16.83 18.98 -0.79
CA LYS A 54 16.85 17.63 -1.35
C LYS A 54 15.73 16.76 -0.78
N ILE A 55 15.57 16.75 0.55
CA ILE A 55 14.49 15.98 1.20
C ILE A 55 13.13 16.43 0.66
N ASN A 56 12.88 17.72 0.54
CA ASN A 56 11.61 18.23 0.01
C ASN A 56 11.38 17.80 -1.45
N ALA A 57 12.40 17.83 -2.30
CA ALA A 57 12.29 17.34 -3.68
C ALA A 57 11.99 15.83 -3.75
N ASP A 58 12.61 15.04 -2.87
CA ASP A 58 12.34 13.60 -2.73
C ASP A 58 10.88 13.37 -2.28
N LEU A 59 10.38 14.17 -1.31
CA LEU A 59 9.00 14.09 -0.83
C LEU A 59 7.98 14.47 -1.90
N ASP A 60 8.24 15.48 -2.71
CA ASP A 60 7.38 15.86 -3.84
C ASP A 60 7.29 14.75 -4.88
N SER A 61 8.41 14.07 -5.16
CA SER A 61 8.46 12.90 -6.04
C SER A 61 7.65 11.73 -5.47
N ILE A 62 7.82 11.44 -4.18
CA ILE A 62 7.09 10.39 -3.46
C ILE A 62 5.58 10.66 -3.50
N LEU A 63 5.15 11.91 -3.25
CA LEU A 63 3.74 12.29 -3.30
C LEU A 63 3.13 12.11 -4.67
N LYS A 64 3.82 12.56 -5.72
CA LYS A 64 3.35 12.42 -7.09
C LYS A 64 3.19 10.96 -7.48
N GLU A 65 4.16 10.14 -7.13
CA GLU A 65 4.15 8.71 -7.40
C GLU A 65 3.05 7.99 -6.60
N ALA A 66 2.91 8.32 -5.31
CA ALA A 66 1.86 7.80 -4.45
C ALA A 66 0.45 8.13 -4.95
N TYR A 67 0.25 9.36 -5.44
CA TYR A 67 -1.02 9.77 -6.03
C TYR A 67 -1.37 8.96 -7.28
N HIS A 68 -0.38 8.72 -8.14
CA HIS A 68 -0.57 7.93 -9.36
C HIS A 68 -0.90 6.47 -9.02
N LEU A 69 -0.16 5.87 -8.07
CA LEU A 69 -0.40 4.51 -7.59
C LEU A 69 -1.80 4.39 -6.95
N TYR A 70 -2.14 5.30 -6.03
CA TYR A 70 -3.47 5.33 -5.43
C TYR A 70 -4.59 5.47 -6.46
N LEU A 71 -4.43 6.35 -7.44
CA LEU A 71 -5.46 6.57 -8.46
C LEU A 71 -5.64 5.34 -9.34
N SER A 72 -4.56 4.68 -9.73
CA SER A 72 -4.59 3.44 -10.51
C SER A 72 -5.32 2.32 -9.74
N GLU A 73 -4.94 2.07 -8.50
CA GLU A 73 -5.59 1.08 -7.63
C GLU A 73 -7.08 1.39 -7.43
N LYS A 74 -7.40 2.63 -7.11
CA LYS A 74 -8.78 3.06 -6.84
C LYS A 74 -9.71 2.87 -8.03
N ILE A 75 -9.29 3.30 -9.23
CA ILE A 75 -10.11 3.16 -10.42
C ILE A 75 -10.24 1.72 -10.88
N ASN A 76 -9.18 0.91 -10.72
CA ASN A 76 -9.24 -0.52 -11.00
C ASN A 76 -10.18 -1.24 -10.03
N TRP A 77 -10.17 -0.86 -8.76
CA TRP A 77 -11.08 -1.41 -7.76
C TRP A 77 -12.54 -1.10 -8.11
N TRP A 78 -12.88 0.17 -8.35
CA TRP A 78 -14.25 0.55 -8.73
C TRP A 78 -14.72 -0.13 -10.00
N ALA A 79 -13.88 -0.14 -11.03
CA ALA A 79 -14.19 -0.81 -12.28
C ALA A 79 -14.39 -2.33 -12.11
N SER A 80 -13.63 -2.95 -11.21
CA SER A 80 -13.77 -4.37 -10.90
C SER A 80 -15.09 -4.68 -10.20
N ASP A 81 -15.51 -3.84 -9.24
CA ASP A 81 -16.81 -3.98 -8.56
C ASP A 81 -17.97 -3.85 -9.57
N ASP A 82 -17.92 -2.81 -10.43
CA ASP A 82 -18.95 -2.57 -11.45
C ASP A 82 -18.99 -3.70 -12.51
N TYR A 83 -17.81 -4.18 -12.95
CA TYR A 83 -17.68 -5.33 -13.84
C TYR A 83 -18.32 -6.60 -13.26
N MET A 84 -18.05 -6.89 -11.98
CA MET A 84 -18.57 -8.06 -11.27
C MET A 84 -20.09 -7.97 -11.08
N GLU A 85 -20.61 -6.79 -10.71
CA GLU A 85 -22.04 -6.54 -10.54
C GLU A 85 -22.83 -6.76 -11.83
N ARG A 86 -22.24 -6.40 -12.97
CA ARG A 86 -22.87 -6.56 -14.30
C ARG A 86 -22.85 -7.99 -14.82
N GLY A 87 -22.06 -8.89 -14.24
CA GLY A 87 -22.00 -10.29 -14.67
C GLY A 87 -21.59 -10.46 -16.13
N ILE A 88 -20.59 -9.74 -16.61
CA ILE A 88 -20.17 -9.70 -18.02
C ILE A 88 -19.59 -11.03 -18.48
N TYR A 89 -19.99 -11.49 -19.66
CA TYR A 89 -19.54 -12.75 -20.25
C TYR A 89 -19.05 -12.51 -21.70
N PRO A 90 -17.96 -13.15 -22.19
CA PRO A 90 -17.10 -14.09 -21.45
C PRO A 90 -16.34 -13.36 -20.34
N PRO A 91 -15.90 -14.09 -19.29
CA PRO A 91 -15.15 -13.46 -18.22
C PRO A 91 -13.81 -12.94 -18.74
N ALA A 92 -13.39 -11.79 -18.23
CA ALA A 92 -12.06 -11.26 -18.48
C ALA A 92 -10.99 -12.15 -17.83
N LYS A 93 -9.81 -12.22 -18.44
CA LYS A 93 -8.60 -12.86 -17.89
C LYS A 93 -7.72 -11.90 -17.13
N GLY A 94 -7.90 -10.60 -17.35
CA GLY A 94 -7.17 -9.53 -16.69
C GLY A 94 -7.84 -8.19 -16.86
N SER A 95 -7.52 -7.28 -15.92
CA SER A 95 -7.84 -5.86 -16.01
C SER A 95 -6.54 -5.06 -16.14
N TYR A 96 -6.57 -4.00 -16.93
CA TYR A 96 -5.39 -3.18 -17.24
C TYR A 96 -5.76 -1.70 -17.13
N VAL A 97 -5.05 -0.97 -16.27
CA VAL A 97 -5.26 0.47 -16.10
C VAL A 97 -4.32 1.23 -17.02
N MET A 98 -4.87 1.95 -17.97
CA MET A 98 -4.15 2.74 -18.95
C MET A 98 -4.44 4.22 -18.77
N PHE A 99 -3.41 5.03 -18.48
CA PHE A 99 -3.53 6.47 -18.36
C PHE A 99 -3.28 7.15 -19.71
N GLU A 100 -4.18 8.05 -20.06
CA GLU A 100 -4.07 9.02 -21.16
C GLU A 100 -4.08 10.43 -20.55
N ASP A 101 -3.84 11.49 -21.33
CA ASP A 101 -3.67 12.87 -20.81
C ASP A 101 -4.80 13.34 -19.88
N SER A 102 -6.05 13.02 -20.20
CA SER A 102 -7.24 13.48 -19.46
C SER A 102 -8.13 12.35 -18.95
N LEU A 103 -7.73 11.11 -19.22
CA LEU A 103 -8.56 9.94 -19.04
C LEU A 103 -7.72 8.78 -18.53
N ALA A 104 -8.25 8.03 -17.57
CA ALA A 104 -7.75 6.69 -17.26
C ALA A 104 -8.80 5.66 -17.71
N LYS A 105 -8.35 4.61 -18.40
CA LYS A 105 -9.18 3.50 -18.85
C LYS A 105 -8.85 2.26 -18.06
N VAL A 106 -9.85 1.51 -17.66
CA VAL A 106 -9.70 0.14 -17.17
C VAL A 106 -10.25 -0.80 -18.23
N LEU A 107 -9.39 -1.59 -18.82
CA LEU A 107 -9.70 -2.52 -19.89
C LEU A 107 -9.83 -3.93 -19.31
N PHE A 108 -10.99 -4.53 -19.40
CA PHE A 108 -11.23 -5.94 -19.03
C PHE A 108 -11.10 -6.79 -20.27
N VAL A 109 -10.04 -7.59 -20.34
CA VAL A 109 -9.64 -8.29 -21.56
C VAL A 109 -9.81 -9.79 -21.38
N ALA A 110 -10.58 -10.40 -22.29
CA ALA A 110 -10.78 -11.84 -22.43
C ALA A 110 -9.81 -12.44 -23.47
N ASP A 111 -10.03 -13.70 -23.86
CA ASP A 111 -9.26 -14.35 -24.94
C ASP A 111 -9.34 -13.58 -26.26
N ASN A 112 -8.29 -13.75 -27.07
CA ASN A 112 -8.16 -13.19 -28.42
C ASN A 112 -8.20 -11.66 -28.47
N ASP A 113 -7.62 -11.01 -27.45
CA ASP A 113 -7.54 -9.54 -27.35
C ASP A 113 -8.93 -8.87 -27.39
N LEU A 114 -9.93 -9.55 -26.88
CA LEU A 114 -11.30 -9.05 -26.80
C LEU A 114 -11.48 -8.21 -25.53
N CYS A 115 -11.65 -6.90 -25.68
CA CYS A 115 -12.13 -6.04 -24.59
C CYS A 115 -13.63 -6.32 -24.37
N VAL A 116 -13.99 -6.85 -23.21
CA VAL A 116 -15.37 -7.23 -22.87
C VAL A 116 -16.07 -6.18 -22.02
N TYR A 117 -15.28 -5.32 -21.36
CA TYR A 117 -15.77 -4.19 -20.60
C TYR A 117 -14.66 -3.12 -20.53
N GLU A 118 -15.03 -1.87 -20.61
CA GLU A 118 -14.12 -0.72 -20.47
C GLU A 118 -14.78 0.29 -19.54
N GLU A 119 -14.07 0.68 -18.48
CA GLU A 119 -14.45 1.81 -17.65
C GLU A 119 -13.49 2.96 -17.88
N ARG A 120 -14.03 4.18 -17.91
CA ARG A 120 -13.30 5.40 -18.15
C ARG A 120 -13.45 6.34 -16.97
N TYR A 121 -12.35 6.77 -16.43
CA TYR A 121 -12.30 7.77 -15.38
C TYR A 121 -11.75 9.08 -15.95
N HIS A 122 -12.59 10.11 -15.95
CA HIS A 122 -12.23 11.45 -16.41
C HIS A 122 -11.49 12.21 -15.32
N LEU A 123 -10.18 12.45 -15.48
CA LEU A 123 -9.30 12.99 -14.44
C LEU A 123 -9.72 14.38 -13.96
N ALA A 124 -10.20 15.24 -14.85
CA ALA A 124 -10.59 16.62 -14.51
C ALA A 124 -11.93 16.71 -13.77
N SER A 125 -12.95 15.99 -14.25
CA SER A 125 -14.30 16.00 -13.66
C SER A 125 -14.46 15.03 -12.50
N LYS A 126 -13.56 14.06 -12.37
CA LYS A 126 -13.62 12.94 -11.40
C LYS A 126 -14.92 12.13 -11.55
N THR A 127 -15.36 11.94 -12.79
CA THR A 127 -16.54 11.15 -13.15
C THR A 127 -16.15 9.92 -13.93
N THR A 128 -16.98 8.88 -13.87
CA THR A 128 -16.82 7.64 -14.64
C THR A 128 -17.89 7.51 -15.73
N ASP A 129 -17.55 6.87 -16.82
CA ASP A 129 -18.45 6.27 -17.79
C ASP A 129 -17.91 4.90 -18.22
N TYR A 130 -18.75 4.09 -18.87
CA TYR A 130 -18.37 2.72 -19.24
C TYR A 130 -18.91 2.32 -20.60
N LEU A 131 -18.22 1.34 -21.21
CA LEU A 131 -18.64 0.67 -22.43
C LEU A 131 -18.76 -0.84 -22.19
N THR A 132 -19.94 -1.36 -22.51
CA THR A 132 -20.23 -2.82 -22.45
C THR A 132 -20.20 -3.47 -23.83
N GLU A 133 -20.02 -2.69 -24.90
CA GLU A 133 -19.87 -3.22 -26.24
C GLU A 133 -18.50 -3.90 -26.38
N ARG A 134 -18.55 -5.18 -26.77
CA ARG A 134 -17.34 -5.97 -26.97
C ARG A 134 -16.63 -5.49 -28.22
N ARG A 135 -15.35 -5.28 -28.11
CA ARG A 135 -14.51 -4.83 -29.22
C ARG A 135 -13.13 -5.46 -29.16
N ALA A 136 -12.48 -5.56 -30.31
CA ALA A 136 -11.05 -5.82 -30.32
C ALA A 136 -10.31 -4.67 -29.63
N LEU A 137 -9.19 -4.96 -29.01
CA LEU A 137 -8.27 -3.92 -28.56
C LEU A 137 -7.74 -3.14 -29.76
N SER A 138 -7.57 -1.83 -29.61
CA SER A 138 -6.77 -1.08 -30.57
C SER A 138 -5.31 -1.56 -30.52
N GLU A 139 -4.52 -1.25 -31.54
CA GLU A 139 -3.11 -1.65 -31.56
C GLU A 139 -2.32 -1.09 -30.37
N THR A 140 -2.61 0.14 -29.95
CA THR A 140 -1.98 0.77 -28.78
C THR A 140 -2.37 0.05 -27.47
N GLU A 141 -3.64 -0.25 -27.30
CA GLU A 141 -4.14 -0.99 -26.11
C GLU A 141 -3.55 -2.40 -26.07
N LYS A 142 -3.50 -3.08 -27.22
CA LYS A 142 -2.88 -4.41 -27.31
C LYS A 142 -1.42 -4.38 -26.93
N GLN A 143 -0.63 -3.48 -27.49
CA GLN A 143 0.79 -3.34 -27.15
C GLN A 143 1.00 -3.03 -25.67
N PHE A 144 0.13 -2.23 -25.08
CA PHE A 144 0.15 -1.90 -23.66
C PHE A 144 -0.11 -3.14 -22.79
N CYS A 145 -1.21 -3.88 -23.06
CA CYS A 145 -1.56 -5.10 -22.34
C CYS A 145 -0.49 -6.19 -22.50
N ASP A 146 -0.04 -6.43 -23.74
CA ASP A 146 1.00 -7.41 -24.03
C ASP A 146 2.32 -7.09 -23.31
N ARG A 147 2.65 -5.80 -23.21
CA ARG A 147 3.83 -5.38 -22.47
C ARG A 147 3.71 -5.70 -20.99
N GLN A 148 2.57 -5.42 -20.36
CA GLN A 148 2.37 -5.74 -18.94
C GLN A 148 2.49 -7.25 -18.69
N VAL A 149 1.90 -8.07 -19.53
CA VAL A 149 2.02 -9.54 -19.46
C VAL A 149 3.49 -9.98 -19.57
N ARG A 150 4.25 -9.40 -20.54
CA ARG A 150 5.68 -9.72 -20.68
C ARG A 150 6.50 -9.29 -19.47
N LEU A 151 6.25 -8.10 -18.91
CA LEU A 151 6.96 -7.63 -17.71
C LEU A 151 6.70 -8.54 -16.51
N MET A 152 5.44 -8.95 -16.30
CA MET A 152 5.09 -9.92 -15.26
C MET A 152 5.75 -11.29 -15.47
N GLY A 153 5.81 -11.76 -16.72
CA GLY A 153 6.55 -12.98 -17.08
C GLY A 153 8.02 -12.90 -16.69
N LYS A 154 8.69 -11.79 -17.04
CA LYS A 154 10.10 -11.56 -16.68
C LYS A 154 10.32 -11.45 -15.17
N LEU A 155 9.39 -10.84 -14.43
CA LEU A 155 9.46 -10.80 -12.99
C LEU A 155 9.39 -12.21 -12.39
N THR A 156 8.50 -13.06 -12.90
CA THR A 156 8.39 -14.47 -12.49
C THR A 156 9.66 -15.27 -12.83
N GLU A 157 10.20 -15.08 -14.05
CA GLU A 157 11.44 -15.73 -14.52
C GLU A 157 12.67 -15.31 -13.72
N SER A 158 12.69 -14.14 -13.11
CA SER A 158 13.79 -13.67 -12.26
C SER A 158 14.03 -14.54 -11.02
N GLY A 159 13.09 -15.44 -10.71
CA GLY A 159 13.16 -16.31 -9.55
C GLY A 159 12.95 -15.59 -8.22
N MET A 160 12.55 -14.32 -8.26
CA MET A 160 12.22 -13.58 -7.06
C MET A 160 10.97 -14.18 -6.41
N GLN A 161 11.10 -14.57 -5.16
CA GLN A 161 9.99 -15.09 -4.38
C GLN A 161 9.43 -13.95 -3.53
N VAL A 162 8.22 -13.55 -3.82
CA VAL A 162 7.43 -12.62 -3.01
C VAL A 162 6.19 -13.35 -2.50
N TYR A 163 5.90 -13.19 -1.23
CA TYR A 163 4.79 -13.87 -0.58
C TYR A 163 3.86 -12.86 0.06
N ALA A 164 2.58 -12.92 -0.30
CA ALA A 164 1.55 -12.26 0.47
C ALA A 164 1.38 -13.03 1.79
N TYR A 165 1.65 -12.37 2.90
CA TYR A 165 1.55 -12.99 4.22
C TYR A 165 0.90 -12.02 5.22
N PRO A 166 -0.03 -12.48 6.04
CA PRO A 166 -0.65 -13.83 6.03
C PRO A 166 -1.65 -14.01 4.87
N GLU A 167 -1.66 -15.18 4.25
CA GLU A 167 -2.46 -15.49 3.06
C GLU A 167 -3.98 -15.35 3.27
N ASP A 168 -4.45 -15.46 4.50
CA ASP A 168 -5.87 -15.32 4.88
C ASP A 168 -6.32 -13.88 5.15
N GLN A 169 -5.38 -12.93 5.19
CA GLN A 169 -5.67 -11.52 5.53
C GLN A 169 -5.30 -10.53 4.42
N ALA A 170 -4.40 -10.92 3.53
CA ALA A 170 -3.92 -10.04 2.46
C ALA A 170 -3.60 -10.82 1.18
N SER A 171 -3.75 -10.15 0.05
CA SER A 171 -3.30 -10.60 -1.26
C SER A 171 -2.49 -9.49 -1.92
N PHE A 172 -1.66 -9.82 -2.93
CA PHE A 172 -0.99 -8.78 -3.69
C PHE A 172 -1.94 -8.14 -4.71
N ASN A 173 -1.97 -6.82 -4.69
CA ASN A 173 -2.37 -6.01 -5.81
C ASN A 173 -1.13 -5.74 -6.66
N ILE A 174 -1.31 -5.75 -7.97
CA ILE A 174 -0.23 -5.56 -8.94
C ILE A 174 -0.58 -4.34 -9.77
N ASP A 175 0.27 -3.34 -9.71
CA ASP A 175 0.10 -2.11 -10.48
C ASP A 175 1.30 -1.86 -11.39
N VAL A 176 1.05 -1.37 -12.59
CA VAL A 176 2.08 -1.08 -13.58
C VAL A 176 2.00 0.38 -13.98
N ILE A 177 2.97 1.17 -13.54
CA ILE A 177 2.99 2.61 -13.72
C ILE A 177 4.17 3.04 -14.57
N ARG A 178 3.93 3.92 -15.54
CA ARG A 178 5.00 4.60 -16.27
C ARG A 178 5.54 5.76 -15.43
N ILE A 179 6.75 5.61 -14.91
CA ILE A 179 7.40 6.63 -14.09
C ILE A 179 7.90 7.81 -14.95
N ASN A 180 8.46 7.48 -16.10
CA ASN A 180 8.91 8.45 -17.12
C ASN A 180 9.04 7.77 -18.47
N ASP A 181 9.60 8.47 -19.47
CA ASP A 181 9.73 7.96 -20.85
C ASP A 181 10.63 6.72 -20.97
N SER A 182 11.46 6.43 -19.98
CA SER A 182 12.44 5.35 -20.01
C SER A 182 12.15 4.23 -19.00
N ILE A 183 11.30 4.47 -18.01
CA ILE A 183 11.08 3.56 -16.87
C ILE A 183 9.60 3.24 -16.70
N THR A 184 9.29 1.95 -16.71
CA THR A 184 8.02 1.39 -16.25
C THR A 184 8.26 0.65 -14.95
N ARG A 185 7.46 0.92 -13.92
CA ARG A 185 7.55 0.33 -12.60
C ARG A 185 6.36 -0.57 -12.35
N ILE A 186 6.64 -1.81 -11.89
CA ILE A 186 5.63 -2.69 -11.31
C ILE A 186 5.67 -2.51 -9.81
N TYR A 187 4.53 -2.30 -9.20
CA TYR A 187 4.31 -2.36 -7.76
C TYR A 187 3.64 -3.66 -7.38
N LEU A 188 4.07 -4.23 -6.25
CA LEU A 188 3.35 -5.27 -5.52
C LEU A 188 3.04 -4.68 -4.15
N ILE A 189 1.76 -4.46 -3.86
CA ILE A 189 1.28 -3.94 -2.58
C ILE A 189 0.22 -4.86 -2.01
N LEU A 190 0.09 -4.90 -0.68
CA LEU A 190 -0.91 -5.75 -0.07
C LEU A 190 -2.30 -5.12 -0.13
N GLY A 191 -3.28 -5.90 -0.58
CA GLY A 191 -4.70 -5.62 -0.48
C GLY A 191 -5.30 -6.33 0.73
N ALA A 192 -6.12 -5.64 1.53
CA ALA A 192 -6.77 -6.21 2.70
C ALA A 192 -7.88 -7.20 2.30
N LEU A 193 -7.87 -8.41 2.87
CA LEU A 193 -8.93 -9.40 2.77
C LEU A 193 -9.83 -9.43 4.01
N ALA A 194 -9.54 -8.61 5.02
CA ALA A 194 -10.30 -8.51 6.27
C ALA A 194 -10.75 -7.06 6.52
N ASN A 195 -11.85 -6.90 7.23
CA ASN A 195 -12.33 -5.60 7.67
C ASN A 195 -11.47 -5.04 8.81
N ASN A 196 -11.51 -3.72 9.00
CA ASN A 196 -10.78 -3.00 10.05
C ASN A 196 -9.28 -3.29 10.03
N LEU A 197 -8.70 -3.30 8.84
CA LEU A 197 -7.31 -3.66 8.61
C LEU A 197 -6.70 -2.72 7.57
N ILE A 198 -5.54 -2.14 7.91
CA ILE A 198 -4.65 -1.49 6.96
C ILE A 198 -3.41 -2.37 6.82
N PRO A 199 -3.18 -3.02 5.67
CA PRO A 199 -2.13 -4.00 5.48
C PRO A 199 -0.83 -3.35 5.01
N PHE A 200 -0.16 -2.57 5.87
CA PHE A 200 1.15 -2.02 5.52
C PHE A 200 2.23 -3.09 5.42
N GLY A 201 3.26 -2.77 4.69
CA GLY A 201 4.47 -3.57 4.58
C GLY A 201 4.39 -4.71 3.58
N ASN A 202 5.49 -5.46 3.49
CA ASN A 202 5.67 -6.55 2.52
C ASN A 202 5.35 -6.08 1.08
N ASP A 203 5.93 -4.96 0.69
CA ASP A 203 5.64 -4.22 -0.53
C ASP A 203 6.91 -3.97 -1.33
N PHE A 204 6.79 -4.06 -2.65
CA PHE A 204 7.93 -4.10 -3.57
C PHE A 204 7.69 -3.22 -4.78
N SER A 205 8.79 -2.79 -5.41
CA SER A 205 8.75 -2.25 -6.76
C SER A 205 9.87 -2.79 -7.64
N PHE A 206 9.61 -2.84 -8.95
CA PHE A 206 10.50 -3.38 -9.97
C PHE A 206 10.52 -2.46 -11.17
N ASP A 207 11.69 -1.90 -11.48
CA ASP A 207 11.86 -0.98 -12.60
C ASP A 207 12.34 -1.71 -13.85
N PHE A 208 11.65 -1.47 -14.94
CA PHE A 208 11.98 -1.99 -16.26
C PHE A 208 12.27 -0.86 -17.23
N ASP A 209 13.28 -1.04 -18.06
CA ASP A 209 13.59 -0.13 -19.16
C ASP A 209 12.68 -0.34 -20.39
N ASN A 210 12.89 0.43 -21.44
CA ASN A 210 12.12 0.30 -22.68
C ASN A 210 12.41 -1.00 -23.47
N ASN A 211 13.45 -1.75 -23.11
CA ASN A 211 13.75 -3.06 -23.66
C ASN A 211 13.18 -4.19 -22.81
N ASP A 212 12.31 -3.85 -21.84
CA ASP A 212 11.75 -4.77 -20.86
C ASP A 212 12.83 -5.50 -20.04
N SER A 213 13.99 -4.85 -19.77
CA SER A 213 15.03 -5.36 -18.88
C SER A 213 14.79 -4.87 -17.46
N LEU A 214 14.83 -5.77 -16.46
CA LEU A 214 14.77 -5.39 -15.04
C LEU A 214 16.06 -4.63 -14.68
N ILE A 215 15.94 -3.36 -14.32
CA ILE A 215 17.07 -2.47 -14.02
C ILE A 215 17.21 -2.15 -12.53
N ALA A 216 16.13 -2.27 -11.75
CA ALA A 216 16.15 -2.09 -10.30
C ALA A 216 15.01 -2.85 -9.64
N SER A 217 15.23 -3.24 -8.39
CA SER A 217 14.21 -3.76 -7.49
C SER A 217 14.35 -3.11 -6.14
N ARG A 218 13.22 -2.90 -5.45
CA ARG A 218 13.19 -2.35 -4.10
C ARG A 218 12.16 -3.08 -3.26
N GLU A 219 12.55 -3.45 -2.07
CA GLU A 219 11.68 -3.84 -0.97
C GLU A 219 11.55 -2.64 -0.03
N TYR A 220 10.33 -2.11 0.13
CA TYR A 220 10.09 -0.94 0.98
C TYR A 220 10.01 -1.32 2.45
N HIS A 221 9.37 -2.45 2.74
CA HIS A 221 9.27 -3.00 4.09
C HIS A 221 9.57 -4.49 4.09
N HIS A 222 10.45 -4.92 5.02
CA HIS A 222 10.86 -6.32 5.18
C HIS A 222 9.86 -7.18 5.95
N SER A 223 8.73 -6.62 6.38
CA SER A 223 7.74 -7.32 7.17
C SER A 223 6.34 -6.78 6.93
N TYR A 224 5.36 -7.64 7.18
CA TYR A 224 3.97 -7.24 7.27
C TYR A 224 3.74 -6.41 8.54
N ILE A 225 3.10 -5.24 8.39
CA ILE A 225 2.84 -4.27 9.46
C ILE A 225 1.34 -3.99 9.50
N PRO A 226 0.50 -4.94 9.97
CA PRO A 226 -0.94 -4.75 10.01
C PRO A 226 -1.32 -3.75 11.10
N ILE A 227 -2.17 -2.80 10.76
CA ILE A 227 -2.87 -1.98 11.73
C ILE A 227 -4.33 -2.40 11.71
N SER A 228 -4.79 -3.01 12.80
CA SER A 228 -6.14 -3.53 12.95
C SER A 228 -6.80 -3.03 14.23
N TRP A 229 -8.13 -2.93 14.22
CA TRP A 229 -8.89 -2.45 15.37
C TRP A 229 -10.24 -3.17 15.49
N GLU A 230 -10.85 -3.09 16.69
CA GLU A 230 -12.19 -3.61 16.94
C GLU A 230 -13.28 -2.63 16.47
N ASN A 231 -14.44 -3.14 16.08
CA ASN A 231 -15.58 -2.34 15.57
C ASN A 231 -16.05 -1.22 16.52
N SER A 232 -15.77 -1.35 17.81
CA SER A 232 -16.13 -0.35 18.84
C SER A 232 -15.15 0.82 18.94
N GLN A 233 -14.02 0.77 18.20
CA GLN A 233 -12.96 1.77 18.29
C GLN A 233 -13.08 2.76 17.13
N THR A 234 -12.85 4.04 17.43
CA THR A 234 -12.66 5.09 16.42
C THR A 234 -11.17 5.39 16.33
N ILE A 235 -10.63 5.31 15.12
CA ILE A 235 -9.23 5.57 14.84
C ILE A 235 -9.15 6.87 14.04
N GLU A 236 -8.41 7.84 14.54
CA GLU A 236 -8.21 9.14 13.87
C GLU A 236 -6.82 9.26 13.24
N HIS A 237 -5.89 8.48 13.74
CA HIS A 237 -4.49 8.56 13.36
C HIS A 237 -3.84 7.16 13.38
N VAL A 238 -3.06 6.85 12.37
CA VAL A 238 -2.22 5.67 12.31
C VAL A 238 -0.74 6.04 12.23
N THR A 239 0.11 5.21 12.80
CA THR A 239 1.55 5.43 12.78
C THR A 239 2.33 4.12 12.68
N HIS A 240 3.44 4.16 11.96
CA HIS A 240 4.47 3.13 12.00
C HIS A 240 5.86 3.75 11.86
N SER A 241 6.92 2.92 11.86
CA SER A 241 8.29 3.42 11.81
C SER A 241 9.08 2.76 10.70
N HIS A 242 9.97 3.56 10.10
CA HIS A 242 10.92 3.13 9.09
C HIS A 242 12.31 2.93 9.67
N THR A 243 13.02 1.95 9.11
CA THR A 243 14.41 1.65 9.41
C THR A 243 15.36 2.66 8.74
N LYS A 244 16.67 2.53 9.01
CA LYS A 244 17.66 3.41 8.38
C LYS A 244 17.80 3.18 6.88
N ASP A 245 17.49 1.98 6.41
CA ASP A 245 17.64 1.58 5.00
C ASP A 245 16.54 2.18 4.13
N ASN A 246 15.34 2.42 4.71
CA ASN A 246 14.23 3.13 4.07
C ASN A 246 13.82 4.32 4.94
N PRO A 247 14.56 5.45 4.90
CA PRO A 247 14.38 6.52 5.86
C PRO A 247 13.16 7.41 5.63
N TYR A 248 12.55 7.37 4.45
CA TYR A 248 11.41 8.22 4.08
C TYR A 248 10.10 7.43 4.11
N ILE A 249 8.98 8.15 4.28
CA ILE A 249 7.66 7.63 3.90
C ILE A 249 7.69 7.21 2.43
N THR A 250 6.98 6.15 2.08
CA THR A 250 7.00 5.57 0.74
C THR A 250 5.73 5.84 -0.06
N PRO A 251 5.76 5.73 -1.39
CA PRO A 251 4.54 5.77 -2.20
C PRO A 251 3.52 4.70 -1.79
N THR A 252 4.00 3.53 -1.37
CA THR A 252 3.16 2.41 -0.94
C THR A 252 2.49 2.67 0.40
N ASP A 253 3.17 3.31 1.38
CA ASP A 253 2.55 3.75 2.64
C ASP A 253 1.35 4.65 2.39
N ILE A 254 1.57 5.67 1.55
CA ILE A 254 0.55 6.67 1.27
C ILE A 254 -0.63 6.01 0.53
N CYS A 255 -0.34 5.21 -0.51
CA CYS A 255 -1.37 4.50 -1.27
C CYS A 255 -2.21 3.59 -0.37
N THR A 256 -1.57 2.70 0.39
CA THR A 256 -2.22 1.76 1.32
C THR A 256 -3.05 2.50 2.37
N PHE A 257 -2.49 3.58 2.95
CA PHE A 257 -3.22 4.39 3.92
C PHE A 257 -4.47 5.04 3.31
N VAL A 258 -4.34 5.63 2.12
CA VAL A 258 -5.49 6.32 1.50
C VAL A 258 -6.58 5.32 1.14
N LEU A 259 -6.24 4.18 0.55
CA LEU A 259 -7.22 3.15 0.18
C LEU A 259 -7.90 2.54 1.43
N TYR A 260 -7.12 2.00 2.36
CA TYR A 260 -7.61 1.16 3.45
C TYR A 260 -7.82 1.91 4.77
N GLY A 261 -7.31 3.12 4.91
CA GLY A 261 -7.51 3.95 6.11
C GLY A 261 -8.51 5.08 5.86
N TYR A 262 -8.19 5.94 4.90
CA TYR A 262 -8.98 7.14 4.66
C TYR A 262 -10.30 6.88 3.93
N GLU A 263 -10.26 6.19 2.78
CA GLU A 263 -11.45 5.98 1.95
C GLU A 263 -12.47 5.05 2.63
N LEU A 264 -12.02 3.94 3.24
CA LEU A 264 -12.93 2.98 3.86
C LEU A 264 -13.40 3.39 5.26
N TYR A 265 -12.53 4.02 6.05
CA TYR A 265 -12.80 4.24 7.48
C TYR A 265 -12.71 5.69 7.93
N GLY A 266 -12.36 6.62 7.02
CA GLY A 266 -12.30 8.04 7.31
C GLY A 266 -11.15 8.46 8.23
N ILE A 267 -10.11 7.62 8.38
CA ILE A 267 -8.93 7.92 9.19
C ILE A 267 -8.17 9.08 8.56
N GLN A 268 -7.93 10.16 9.31
CA GLN A 268 -7.51 11.43 8.73
C GLN A 268 -6.00 11.58 8.58
N ASN A 269 -5.21 10.89 9.39
CA ASN A 269 -3.78 11.17 9.49
C ASN A 269 -2.93 9.91 9.48
N LEU A 270 -1.85 9.96 8.70
CA LEU A 270 -0.75 9.00 8.73
C LEU A 270 0.52 9.69 9.24
N SER A 271 1.23 9.03 10.15
CA SER A 271 2.58 9.42 10.56
C SER A 271 3.55 8.29 10.35
N VAL A 272 4.67 8.57 9.72
CA VAL A 272 5.77 7.60 9.58
C VAL A 272 6.99 8.13 10.29
N TYR A 273 7.46 7.42 11.32
CA TYR A 273 8.66 7.78 12.05
C TYR A 273 9.93 7.31 11.32
N SER A 274 10.79 8.21 10.97
CA SER A 274 12.11 7.90 10.42
C SER A 274 13.13 7.69 11.54
N SER A 275 13.61 6.46 11.70
CA SER A 275 14.69 6.17 12.66
C SER A 275 16.03 6.74 12.24
N ALA A 276 16.24 7.02 10.96
CA ALA A 276 17.46 7.65 10.43
C ALA A 276 17.48 9.16 10.68
N LEU A 277 16.33 9.84 10.45
CA LEU A 277 16.20 11.29 10.57
C LEU A 277 15.74 11.75 11.95
N HIS A 278 15.26 10.83 12.79
CA HIS A 278 14.62 11.12 14.07
C HIS A 278 13.49 12.15 13.97
N GLN A 279 12.68 12.02 12.91
CA GLN A 279 11.56 12.91 12.59
C GLN A 279 10.37 12.11 12.11
N TYR A 280 9.17 12.73 12.16
CA TYR A 280 7.96 12.17 11.57
C TYR A 280 7.69 12.81 10.21
N PHE A 281 7.31 11.98 9.26
CA PHE A 281 6.58 12.39 8.07
C PHE A 281 5.10 12.37 8.40
N LEU A 282 4.41 13.49 8.20
CA LEU A 282 2.98 13.60 8.43
C LEU A 282 2.28 13.77 7.10
N PHE A 283 1.29 12.93 6.86
CA PHE A 283 0.46 12.98 5.67
C PHE A 283 -1.02 13.05 6.04
N ASN A 284 -1.76 13.92 5.35
CA ASN A 284 -3.21 14.02 5.43
C ASN A 284 -3.78 14.01 4.01
N PRO A 285 -4.69 13.08 3.65
CA PRO A 285 -5.22 12.95 2.30
C PRO A 285 -6.03 14.14 1.79
N LYS A 286 -6.46 15.04 2.68
CA LYS A 286 -7.12 16.30 2.28
C LYS A 286 -6.14 17.29 1.64
N ASP A 287 -4.87 17.11 1.86
CA ASP A 287 -3.80 17.97 1.34
C ASP A 287 -2.72 17.15 0.65
N TRP A 288 -3.02 16.64 -0.54
CA TRP A 288 -2.09 15.88 -1.36
C TRP A 288 -0.84 16.66 -1.78
N ASN A 289 -0.83 17.97 -1.57
CA ASN A 289 0.30 18.80 -1.94
C ASN A 289 1.30 19.00 -0.79
N CYS A 290 1.06 18.36 0.36
CA CYS A 290 1.83 18.65 1.55
C CYS A 290 2.20 17.39 2.34
N LEU A 291 3.48 16.97 2.23
CA LEU A 291 4.13 16.14 3.25
C LEU A 291 4.90 17.04 4.19
N LYS A 292 4.64 16.93 5.49
CA LYS A 292 5.30 17.75 6.51
C LYS A 292 6.29 16.92 7.30
N LEU A 293 7.52 17.42 7.42
CA LEU A 293 8.47 16.96 8.43
C LEU A 293 8.14 17.65 9.77
N LYS A 294 7.85 16.84 10.80
CA LYS A 294 7.64 17.34 12.16
C LYS A 294 8.78 16.87 13.05
N LYS A 295 9.43 17.82 13.71
CA LYS A 295 10.43 17.52 14.74
C LYS A 295 9.79 16.75 15.89
N VAL A 296 10.47 15.72 16.37
CA VAL A 296 10.12 15.08 17.63
C VAL A 296 10.57 16.01 18.77
N ASP A 297 9.65 16.78 19.36
CA ASP A 297 9.93 17.46 20.60
C ASP A 297 10.10 16.43 21.71
N SER A 298 11.26 16.39 22.32
CA SER A 298 11.61 15.47 23.41
C SER A 298 10.88 15.77 24.73
N LYS A 299 10.00 16.76 24.74
CA LYS A 299 9.08 17.04 25.84
C LYS A 299 7.73 16.45 25.48
N ARG A 300 7.43 15.28 26.03
CA ARG A 300 6.03 14.88 26.22
C ARG A 300 5.39 15.98 27.07
N ASP A 301 4.53 16.78 26.48
CA ASP A 301 3.55 17.54 27.23
C ASP A 301 2.63 16.53 27.91
N ASN A 302 2.82 16.38 29.21
CA ASN A 302 2.05 15.46 30.07
C ASN A 302 0.58 15.87 30.24
N ASN A 303 0.06 16.76 29.40
CA ASN A 303 -1.27 17.35 29.56
C ASN A 303 -2.25 17.10 28.40
N ASP A 304 -1.89 16.28 27.40
CA ASP A 304 -2.88 15.94 26.35
C ASP A 304 -3.33 14.48 26.50
N THR A 305 -4.41 14.30 27.24
CA THR A 305 -4.95 13.00 27.68
C THR A 305 -6.10 12.52 26.82
N THR A 306 -6.14 12.73 25.52
CA THR A 306 -7.29 12.27 24.70
C THR A 306 -7.01 11.72 23.30
N GLU A 307 -5.79 11.68 22.79
CA GLU A 307 -5.53 11.02 21.51
C GLU A 307 -5.17 9.53 21.72
N LYS A 308 -6.08 8.65 21.34
CA LYS A 308 -5.79 7.21 21.23
C LYS A 308 -4.96 6.99 19.96
N THR A 309 -3.64 6.84 20.15
CA THR A 309 -2.73 6.43 19.09
C THR A 309 -2.52 4.92 19.20
N LEU A 310 -2.78 4.19 18.12
CA LEU A 310 -2.41 2.77 18.02
C LEU A 310 -0.97 2.67 17.48
N PHE A 311 -0.15 1.88 18.17
CA PHE A 311 1.24 1.56 17.79
C PHE A 311 1.31 0.15 17.25
#